data_f13d45de75bf6aaaf7f8f11eaa9ab464
#
_entry.id   f13d45de75bf6aaaf7f8f11eaa9ab464
#
_cell.length_a   1.000
_cell.length_b   1.000
_cell.length_c   1.000
_cell.angle_alpha   90.00
_cell.angle_beta   90.00
_cell.angle_gamma   90.00
#
_symmetry.space_group_name_H-M   'P 1'
#
loop_
_entity.id
_entity.type
_entity.pdbx_description
1 polymer ?
#
loop_
_entity_poly.entity_id
_entity_poly.type
_entity_poly.pdbx_seq_one_letter_code
_entity_poly.pdbx_strand_id
1 'polypeptide(L)'
;MSNVKRLFVQKIFTDKEVSNLEGTWIDKSHIKLPLVKEDTDVYYNDNGIYKLLLKFRKNVISDDLIDIGWQSYKDLAKPSRGRGASAGPINSSGLYWSKRDLVDTKKWSTGYMIKGKKSKMKVNNQVASNPVGFYESSNNFSKLPCRLTHFTRCNFKKYNEGLPFIQRIDELFQELIPNAHMRQLERANLTNNFKIPNTSFSTVTINRNFRTALHRDGGDFKGGFGNLTVIERGKYHGGYTVFPQFGIGIDLRNNDFVAMDVHKWHSNTKLYETEEDKEFNSTLKSEFKDNPDIGTAGIYEKYTRLSFVCYLREKIIKCDNDNPVQSFLTSSTKRK
;
A
#
# COMPACT_ATOMS: atom_id res chain seq x y z
N MET A 1 -13.20 12.62 -25.45
CA MET A 1 -12.49 12.85 -24.18
C MET A 1 -13.53 12.91 -23.08
N SER A 2 -13.48 12.02 -22.07
CA SER A 2 -14.36 12.11 -20.91
C SER A 2 -14.16 13.45 -20.22
N ASN A 3 -15.25 14.06 -19.79
CA ASN A 3 -15.20 15.37 -19.11
C ASN A 3 -14.67 15.15 -17.69
N VAL A 4 -13.38 15.38 -17.46
CA VAL A 4 -12.75 15.19 -16.14
C VAL A 4 -13.30 16.23 -15.16
N LYS A 5 -13.93 15.75 -14.08
CA LYS A 5 -14.46 16.61 -13.01
C LYS A 5 -13.31 17.21 -12.21
N ARG A 6 -13.44 18.47 -11.82
CA ARG A 6 -12.51 19.14 -10.89
C ARG A 6 -13.22 19.43 -9.58
N LEU A 7 -12.64 18.99 -8.47
CA LEU A 7 -13.12 19.25 -7.11
C LEU A 7 -12.09 20.07 -6.35
N PHE A 8 -12.58 21.13 -5.67
CA PHE A 8 -11.77 21.96 -4.80
C PHE A 8 -12.27 21.79 -3.39
N VAL A 9 -11.42 21.23 -2.51
CA VAL A 9 -11.79 20.87 -1.15
C VAL A 9 -11.06 21.73 -0.13
N GLN A 10 -11.71 21.93 1.04
CA GLN A 10 -11.15 22.63 2.18
C GLN A 10 -10.83 21.63 3.29
N LYS A 11 -9.90 21.98 4.17
CA LYS A 11 -9.68 21.21 5.40
C LYS A 11 -10.90 21.33 6.32
N ILE A 12 -11.49 20.20 6.69
CA ILE A 12 -12.56 20.11 7.69
C ILE A 12 -12.02 19.70 9.07
N PHE A 13 -10.78 19.22 9.13
CA PHE A 13 -10.01 19.00 10.35
C PHE A 13 -8.68 19.76 10.27
N THR A 14 -8.27 20.34 11.38
CA THR A 14 -6.92 20.88 11.53
C THR A 14 -5.86 19.77 11.44
N ASP A 15 -4.61 20.12 11.17
CA ASP A 15 -3.52 19.15 11.13
C ASP A 15 -3.34 18.43 12.48
N LYS A 16 -3.63 19.10 13.59
CA LYS A 16 -3.59 18.52 14.95
C LYS A 16 -4.73 17.52 15.17
N GLU A 17 -5.94 17.87 14.82
CA GLU A 17 -7.11 16.99 15.00
C GLU A 17 -6.95 15.71 14.21
N VAL A 18 -6.60 15.80 12.91
CA VAL A 18 -6.42 14.61 12.07
C VAL A 18 -5.23 13.76 12.55
N SER A 19 -4.14 14.37 13.03
CA SER A 19 -2.98 13.63 13.54
C SER A 19 -3.30 12.82 14.79
N ASN A 20 -4.23 13.28 15.64
CA ASN A 20 -4.68 12.54 16.82
C ASN A 20 -5.40 11.22 16.45
N LEU A 21 -5.92 11.13 15.23
CA LEU A 21 -6.57 9.93 14.69
C LEU A 21 -5.57 8.93 14.07
N GLU A 22 -4.26 9.22 14.05
CA GLU A 22 -3.26 8.30 13.52
C GLU A 22 -3.42 6.89 14.10
N GLY A 23 -3.40 5.88 13.24
CA GLY A 23 -3.56 4.48 13.60
C GLY A 23 -4.96 4.07 14.07
N THR A 24 -5.98 4.92 13.89
CA THR A 24 -7.38 4.55 14.13
C THR A 24 -8.07 4.13 12.83
N TRP A 25 -9.14 3.36 12.97
CA TRP A 25 -9.99 3.00 11.83
C TRP A 25 -10.87 4.18 11.42
N ILE A 26 -10.84 4.48 10.13
CA ILE A 26 -11.74 5.46 9.51
C ILE A 26 -12.89 4.70 8.85
N ASP A 27 -14.08 5.25 8.91
CA ASP A 27 -15.31 4.70 8.33
C ASP A 27 -15.99 5.71 7.38
N LYS A 28 -17.16 5.34 6.86
CA LYS A 28 -17.92 6.15 5.92
C LYS A 28 -18.37 7.50 6.50
N SER A 29 -18.50 7.63 7.82
CA SER A 29 -18.93 8.88 8.46
C SER A 29 -17.93 10.03 8.27
N HIS A 30 -16.67 9.70 7.96
CA HIS A 30 -15.62 10.66 7.65
C HIS A 30 -15.65 11.16 6.19
N ILE A 31 -16.50 10.58 5.34
CA ILE A 31 -16.74 11.04 3.97
C ILE A 31 -17.91 12.01 4.00
N LYS A 32 -17.62 13.29 3.77
CA LYS A 32 -18.61 14.39 3.84
C LYS A 32 -19.08 14.86 2.46
N LEU A 33 -18.32 14.56 1.44
CA LEU A 33 -18.62 14.87 0.05
C LEU A 33 -19.12 13.61 -0.68
N PRO A 34 -19.79 13.74 -1.83
CA PRO A 34 -20.14 12.60 -2.66
C PRO A 34 -18.89 11.75 -2.97
N LEU A 35 -19.05 10.44 -2.91
CA LEU A 35 -17.98 9.50 -3.21
C LEU A 35 -17.51 9.66 -4.66
N VAL A 36 -16.20 9.80 -4.86
CA VAL A 36 -15.61 9.90 -6.19
C VAL A 36 -15.69 8.53 -6.87
N LYS A 37 -16.40 8.48 -8.01
CA LYS A 37 -16.63 7.26 -8.82
C LYS A 37 -16.37 7.47 -10.31
N GLU A 38 -15.97 8.66 -10.71
CA GLU A 38 -15.74 9.08 -12.08
C GLU A 38 -14.42 9.82 -12.20
N ASP A 39 -13.93 9.99 -13.43
CA ASP A 39 -12.69 10.72 -13.71
C ASP A 39 -12.68 12.07 -13.02
N THR A 40 -11.79 12.24 -12.05
CA THR A 40 -11.80 13.42 -11.18
C THR A 40 -10.38 13.83 -10.79
N ASP A 41 -10.12 15.14 -10.86
CA ASP A 41 -8.96 15.80 -10.28
C ASP A 41 -9.40 16.53 -9.00
N VAL A 42 -8.74 16.27 -7.89
CA VAL A 42 -9.05 16.89 -6.60
C VAL A 42 -7.91 17.80 -6.15
N TYR A 43 -8.26 19.03 -5.82
CA TYR A 43 -7.33 20.04 -5.31
C TYR A 43 -7.76 20.46 -3.91
N TYR A 44 -6.80 20.63 -3.00
CA TYR A 44 -7.07 21.15 -1.66
C TYR A 44 -6.46 22.56 -1.49
N ASN A 45 -7.12 23.38 -0.69
CA ASN A 45 -6.61 24.69 -0.33
C ASN A 45 -5.55 24.57 0.78
N ASP A 46 -4.38 25.12 0.53
CA ASP A 46 -3.28 25.23 1.49
C ASP A 46 -2.86 26.71 1.59
N ASN A 47 -3.45 27.42 2.57
CA ASN A 47 -3.21 28.85 2.80
C ASN A 47 -3.44 29.73 1.56
N GLY A 48 -4.56 29.53 0.87
CA GLY A 48 -4.94 30.30 -0.32
C GLY A 48 -4.40 29.75 -1.65
N ILE A 49 -3.50 28.75 -1.60
CA ILE A 49 -2.94 28.11 -2.79
C ILE A 49 -3.59 26.74 -2.97
N TYR A 50 -4.16 26.47 -4.14
CA TYR A 50 -4.67 25.15 -4.46
C TYR A 50 -3.55 24.22 -4.91
N LYS A 51 -3.41 23.09 -4.18
CA LYS A 51 -2.46 22.02 -4.47
C LYS A 51 -3.20 20.77 -4.89
N LEU A 52 -2.62 19.98 -5.78
CA LEU A 52 -3.18 18.71 -6.22
C LEU A 52 -3.16 17.72 -5.06
N LEU A 53 -4.34 17.15 -4.72
CA LEU A 53 -4.47 16.06 -3.76
C LEU A 53 -4.39 14.70 -4.46
N LEU A 54 -5.15 14.55 -5.53
CA LEU A 54 -5.18 13.30 -6.31
C LEU A 54 -5.75 13.50 -7.72
N LYS A 55 -5.43 12.55 -8.59
CA LYS A 55 -6.11 12.33 -9.87
C LYS A 55 -6.60 10.91 -9.95
N PHE A 56 -7.90 10.73 -10.13
CA PHE A 56 -8.57 9.45 -10.29
C PHE A 56 -9.05 9.25 -11.72
N ARG A 57 -8.84 8.05 -12.26
CA ARG A 57 -9.28 7.64 -13.61
C ARG A 57 -9.86 6.25 -13.59
N LYS A 58 -11.00 6.09 -14.25
CA LYS A 58 -11.71 4.83 -14.37
C LYS A 58 -11.31 4.07 -15.61
N ASN A 59 -11.23 2.74 -15.48
CA ASN A 59 -11.08 1.80 -16.60
C ASN A 59 -9.91 2.15 -17.54
N VAL A 60 -8.75 2.54 -16.95
CA VAL A 60 -7.56 2.97 -17.71
C VAL A 60 -6.46 1.91 -17.78
N ILE A 61 -6.67 0.76 -17.11
CA ILE A 61 -5.82 -0.42 -17.18
C ILE A 61 -6.62 -1.53 -17.85
N SER A 62 -6.09 -2.11 -18.93
CA SER A 62 -6.78 -3.16 -19.68
C SER A 62 -6.88 -4.48 -18.88
N ASP A 63 -7.88 -5.29 -19.20
CA ASP A 63 -8.10 -6.59 -18.55
C ASP A 63 -6.90 -7.53 -18.71
N ASP A 64 -6.23 -7.53 -19.87
CA ASP A 64 -5.01 -8.31 -20.10
C ASP A 64 -3.91 -7.94 -19.10
N LEU A 65 -3.69 -6.64 -18.84
CA LEU A 65 -2.72 -6.17 -17.85
C LEU A 65 -3.16 -6.51 -16.41
N ILE A 66 -4.44 -6.42 -16.11
CA ILE A 66 -5.01 -6.87 -14.84
C ILE A 66 -4.73 -8.37 -14.62
N ASP A 67 -4.92 -9.20 -15.64
CA ASP A 67 -4.64 -10.64 -15.55
C ASP A 67 -3.14 -10.93 -15.40
N ILE A 68 -2.27 -10.20 -16.09
CA ILE A 68 -0.82 -10.26 -15.87
C ILE A 68 -0.48 -9.92 -14.41
N GLY A 69 -1.04 -8.83 -13.88
CA GLY A 69 -0.84 -8.42 -12.48
C GLY A 69 -1.34 -9.47 -11.49
N TRP A 70 -2.51 -10.05 -11.73
CA TRP A 70 -3.07 -11.12 -10.91
C TRP A 70 -2.19 -12.37 -10.89
N GLN A 71 -1.86 -12.93 -12.05
CA GLN A 71 -1.08 -14.17 -12.13
C GLN A 71 0.32 -14.02 -11.52
N SER A 72 0.93 -12.84 -11.70
CA SER A 72 2.28 -12.59 -11.20
C SER A 72 2.33 -12.35 -9.69
N TYR A 73 1.30 -11.71 -9.09
CA TYR A 73 1.42 -11.14 -7.76
C TYR A 73 0.40 -11.63 -6.73
N LYS A 74 -0.62 -12.42 -7.09
CA LYS A 74 -1.67 -12.87 -6.16
C LYS A 74 -1.11 -13.61 -4.94
N ASP A 75 -0.06 -14.40 -5.11
CA ASP A 75 0.53 -15.21 -4.03
C ASP A 75 1.44 -14.42 -3.09
N LEU A 76 1.65 -13.14 -3.37
CA LEU A 76 2.62 -12.32 -2.66
C LEU A 76 2.10 -11.85 -1.31
N ALA A 77 0.84 -11.46 -1.22
CA ALA A 77 0.28 -10.84 -0.02
C ALA A 77 0.15 -11.83 1.13
N LYS A 78 1.30 -12.21 1.69
CA LYS A 78 1.44 -13.07 2.86
C LYS A 78 1.44 -12.24 4.15
N PRO A 79 1.15 -12.87 5.30
CA PRO A 79 1.15 -12.19 6.59
C PRO A 79 2.46 -11.50 6.91
N SER A 80 2.39 -10.22 7.26
CA SER A 80 3.52 -9.41 7.73
C SER A 80 3.14 -8.55 8.93
N ARG A 81 4.12 -8.06 9.72
CA ARG A 81 3.92 -7.31 10.96
C ARG A 81 4.70 -6.00 11.00
N GLY A 82 5.03 -5.44 9.87
CA GLY A 82 5.87 -4.24 9.77
C GLY A 82 5.17 -3.05 9.12
N ARG A 83 3.84 -2.91 9.31
CA ARG A 83 3.04 -1.87 8.64
C ARG A 83 2.77 -0.62 9.50
N GLY A 84 3.40 -0.50 10.65
CA GLY A 84 3.27 0.70 11.49
C GLY A 84 1.80 1.04 11.83
N ALA A 85 1.49 2.32 11.79
CA ALA A 85 0.15 2.84 12.11
C ALA A 85 -0.94 2.30 11.17
N SER A 86 -0.63 2.04 9.90
CA SER A 86 -1.61 1.53 8.94
C SER A 86 -2.19 0.16 9.31
N ALA A 87 -1.49 -0.62 10.17
CA ALA A 87 -2.00 -1.89 10.68
C ALA A 87 -3.12 -1.75 11.72
N GLY A 88 -3.41 -0.54 12.15
CA GLY A 88 -4.50 -0.22 13.08
C GLY A 88 -4.21 -0.57 14.54
N PRO A 89 -5.18 -0.32 15.43
CA PRO A 89 -5.06 -0.59 16.87
C PRO A 89 -4.76 -2.07 17.11
N ILE A 90 -3.91 -2.35 18.12
CA ILE A 90 -3.57 -3.73 18.48
C ILE A 90 -4.83 -4.48 18.93
N ASN A 91 -5.12 -5.57 18.23
CA ASN A 91 -6.19 -6.51 18.58
C ASN A 91 -5.61 -7.62 19.49
N SER A 92 -5.54 -7.35 20.79
CA SER A 92 -4.97 -8.28 21.78
C SER A 92 -5.74 -9.60 21.90
N SER A 93 -7.03 -9.61 21.55
CA SER A 93 -7.88 -10.80 21.52
C SER A 93 -7.76 -11.62 20.24
N GLY A 94 -7.07 -11.10 19.20
CA GLY A 94 -6.84 -11.85 17.95
C GLY A 94 -6.02 -13.11 18.17
N LEU A 95 -6.29 -14.17 17.39
CA LEU A 95 -5.66 -15.49 17.50
C LEU A 95 -4.13 -15.44 17.60
N TYR A 96 -3.52 -14.50 16.86
CA TYR A 96 -2.08 -14.34 16.89
C TYR A 96 -1.58 -13.80 18.24
N TRP A 97 -2.28 -12.80 18.83
CA TRP A 97 -1.85 -12.10 20.04
C TRP A 97 -2.31 -12.79 21.32
N SER A 98 -3.47 -13.47 21.32
CA SER A 98 -4.03 -14.18 22.47
C SER A 98 -3.11 -15.27 23.04
N LYS A 99 -2.14 -15.75 22.25
CA LYS A 99 -1.14 -16.76 22.65
C LYS A 99 0.19 -16.14 23.14
N ARG A 100 0.25 -14.83 23.38
CA ARG A 100 1.48 -14.10 23.72
C ARG A 100 1.27 -13.11 24.84
N ASP A 101 2.24 -13.06 25.76
CA ASP A 101 2.28 -12.05 26.81
C ASP A 101 2.70 -10.70 26.21
N LEU A 102 1.72 -9.83 25.97
CA LEU A 102 1.95 -8.52 25.41
C LEU A 102 2.48 -7.55 26.45
N VAL A 103 3.43 -6.71 26.04
CA VAL A 103 4.05 -5.70 26.91
C VAL A 103 4.19 -4.37 26.17
N ASP A 104 4.10 -3.26 26.91
CA ASP A 104 4.23 -1.89 26.38
C ASP A 104 3.34 -1.63 25.16
N THR A 105 2.13 -2.15 25.17
CA THR A 105 1.16 -1.95 24.09
C THR A 105 0.81 -0.48 23.97
N LYS A 106 1.06 0.08 22.80
CA LYS A 106 0.62 1.41 22.39
C LYS A 106 -0.45 1.22 21.31
N LYS A 107 -1.08 2.32 20.90
CA LYS A 107 -2.20 2.32 19.96
C LYS A 107 -2.08 1.28 18.82
N TRP A 108 -0.96 1.23 18.09
CA TRP A 108 -0.75 0.32 16.96
C TRP A 108 0.52 -0.53 17.06
N SER A 109 1.19 -0.57 18.21
CA SER A 109 2.42 -1.33 18.39
C SER A 109 2.51 -1.97 19.77
N THR A 110 3.10 -3.15 19.85
CA THR A 110 3.31 -3.86 21.11
C THR A 110 4.64 -4.60 21.11
N GLY A 111 5.27 -4.73 22.28
CA GLY A 111 6.27 -5.75 22.54
C GLY A 111 5.61 -7.03 23.02
N TYR A 112 6.37 -8.09 23.21
CA TYR A 112 5.92 -9.35 23.81
C TYR A 112 7.07 -10.09 24.49
N MET A 113 6.72 -10.99 25.41
CA MET A 113 7.73 -11.80 26.12
C MET A 113 8.18 -12.97 25.26
N ILE A 114 9.51 -13.22 25.27
CA ILE A 114 10.15 -14.37 24.63
C ILE A 114 11.07 -15.02 25.66
N LYS A 115 10.73 -16.24 26.09
CA LYS A 115 11.54 -16.99 27.07
C LYS A 115 11.90 -16.14 28.31
N GLY A 116 10.90 -15.47 28.88
CA GLY A 116 11.05 -14.62 30.08
C GLY A 116 11.74 -13.26 29.84
N LYS A 117 12.10 -12.91 28.60
CA LYS A 117 12.71 -11.63 28.25
C LYS A 117 11.80 -10.83 27.33
N LYS A 118 11.76 -9.52 27.54
CA LYS A 118 11.02 -8.59 26.67
C LYS A 118 11.63 -8.55 25.27
N SER A 119 10.80 -8.62 24.23
CA SER A 119 11.22 -8.50 22.84
C SER A 119 11.90 -7.13 22.61
N LYS A 120 13.03 -7.14 21.88
CA LYS A 120 13.75 -5.90 21.51
C LYS A 120 12.98 -5.08 20.46
N MET A 121 12.11 -5.72 19.69
CA MET A 121 11.34 -5.09 18.61
C MET A 121 9.88 -4.96 19.02
N LYS A 122 9.31 -3.80 18.73
CA LYS A 122 7.85 -3.62 18.70
C LYS A 122 7.32 -4.09 17.36
N VAL A 123 6.13 -4.66 17.39
CA VAL A 123 5.43 -5.19 16.22
C VAL A 123 4.01 -4.65 16.14
N ASN A 124 3.41 -4.79 14.99
CA ASN A 124 2.04 -4.36 14.69
C ASN A 124 1.14 -5.58 14.50
N ASN A 125 -0.16 -5.35 14.27
CA ASN A 125 -1.05 -6.41 13.84
C ASN A 125 -0.50 -7.08 12.59
N GLN A 126 -0.76 -8.39 12.48
CA GLN A 126 -0.45 -9.14 11.29
C GLN A 126 -1.45 -8.82 10.18
N VAL A 127 -0.93 -8.45 9.00
CA VAL A 127 -1.74 -8.09 7.83
C VAL A 127 -1.14 -8.72 6.58
N ALA A 128 -1.98 -9.03 5.59
CA ALA A 128 -1.53 -9.60 4.32
C ALA A 128 -0.99 -8.48 3.42
N SER A 129 0.29 -8.16 3.60
CA SER A 129 0.95 -7.06 2.90
C SER A 129 2.44 -7.32 2.73
N ASN A 130 2.94 -7.25 1.50
CA ASN A 130 4.35 -7.43 1.19
C ASN A 130 4.80 -6.54 0.01
N PRO A 131 6.08 -6.15 -0.04
CA PRO A 131 6.62 -5.37 -1.13
C PRO A 131 7.28 -6.23 -2.22
N VAL A 132 7.26 -5.65 -3.42
CA VAL A 132 8.02 -6.06 -4.61
C VAL A 132 9.03 -4.95 -4.94
N GLY A 133 10.11 -5.27 -5.63
CA GLY A 133 11.16 -4.33 -6.01
C GLY A 133 12.30 -4.31 -5.01
N PHE A 134 12.63 -3.12 -4.49
CA PHE A 134 13.87 -2.90 -3.75
C PHE A 134 13.62 -2.27 -2.38
N TYR A 135 14.58 -2.51 -1.48
CA TYR A 135 14.70 -1.85 -0.18
C TYR A 135 16.01 -1.11 -0.08
N GLU A 136 15.98 0.06 0.54
CA GLU A 136 17.15 0.75 1.03
C GLU A 136 17.87 -0.05 2.13
N SER A 137 19.10 0.36 2.47
CA SER A 137 19.84 -0.17 3.60
C SER A 137 19.09 0.09 4.91
N SER A 138 19.22 -0.83 5.86
CA SER A 138 18.65 -0.71 7.19
C SER A 138 19.76 -0.71 8.21
N ASN A 139 19.85 0.35 9.03
CA ASN A 139 20.76 0.45 10.17
C ASN A 139 20.19 -0.18 11.45
N ASN A 140 18.98 -0.76 11.39
CA ASN A 140 18.39 -1.48 12.49
C ASN A 140 19.20 -2.75 12.80
N PHE A 141 18.79 -3.51 13.81
CA PHE A 141 19.50 -4.67 14.40
C PHE A 141 20.22 -5.60 13.42
N SER A 142 19.85 -5.62 12.15
CA SER A 142 20.41 -6.53 11.14
C SER A 142 21.41 -5.87 10.18
N LYS A 143 21.61 -4.54 10.21
CA LYS A 143 22.51 -3.80 9.28
C LYS A 143 22.42 -4.34 7.84
N LEU A 144 21.22 -4.39 7.28
CA LEU A 144 21.01 -4.95 5.95
C LEU A 144 21.41 -3.92 4.88
N PRO A 145 22.11 -4.32 3.81
CA PRO A 145 22.41 -3.45 2.68
C PRO A 145 21.15 -3.12 1.88
N CYS A 146 21.29 -2.25 0.91
CA CYS A 146 20.32 -2.10 -0.16
C CYS A 146 20.14 -3.43 -0.89
N ARG A 147 18.90 -3.81 -1.22
CA ARG A 147 18.63 -5.17 -1.68
C ARG A 147 17.28 -5.32 -2.37
N LEU A 148 17.14 -6.41 -3.10
CA LEU A 148 15.83 -6.90 -3.55
C LEU A 148 14.92 -7.23 -2.36
N THR A 149 13.63 -7.02 -2.51
CA THR A 149 12.63 -7.56 -1.57
C THR A 149 12.67 -9.08 -1.60
N HIS A 150 12.15 -9.73 -0.56
CA HIS A 150 12.16 -11.19 -0.47
C HIS A 150 11.45 -11.84 -1.66
N PHE A 151 10.26 -11.33 -2.04
CA PHE A 151 9.53 -11.89 -3.17
C PHE A 151 10.30 -11.74 -4.48
N THR A 152 10.77 -10.55 -4.79
CA THR A 152 11.49 -10.29 -6.04
C THR A 152 12.69 -11.21 -6.18
N ARG A 153 13.43 -11.41 -5.10
CA ARG A 153 14.57 -12.32 -5.08
C ARG A 153 14.17 -13.79 -5.27
N CYS A 154 13.13 -14.25 -4.58
CA CYS A 154 12.75 -15.68 -4.60
C CYS A 154 11.84 -16.06 -5.77
N ASN A 155 11.21 -15.09 -6.43
CA ASN A 155 10.25 -15.30 -7.52
C ASN A 155 10.56 -14.37 -8.70
N PHE A 156 11.84 -14.31 -9.09
CA PHE A 156 12.32 -13.35 -10.09
C PHE A 156 11.60 -13.51 -11.44
N LYS A 157 11.28 -14.74 -11.84
CA LYS A 157 10.49 -15.00 -13.04
C LYS A 157 9.12 -14.33 -12.98
N LYS A 158 8.34 -14.58 -11.91
CA LYS A 158 7.02 -13.95 -11.70
C LYS A 158 7.13 -12.42 -11.62
N TYR A 159 8.18 -11.91 -10.98
CA TYR A 159 8.43 -10.47 -10.94
C TYR A 159 8.58 -9.89 -12.34
N ASN A 160 9.38 -10.50 -13.20
CA ASN A 160 9.58 -10.05 -14.59
C ASN A 160 8.31 -10.17 -15.43
N GLU A 161 7.55 -11.26 -15.28
CA GLU A 161 6.28 -11.47 -15.97
C GLU A 161 5.25 -10.38 -15.61
N GLY A 162 5.30 -9.84 -14.39
CA GLY A 162 4.39 -8.79 -13.93
C GLY A 162 4.84 -7.36 -14.24
N LEU A 163 6.04 -7.14 -14.78
CA LEU A 163 6.54 -5.80 -15.08
C LEU A 163 5.63 -4.98 -16.00
N PRO A 164 5.03 -5.53 -17.08
CA PRO A 164 4.15 -4.74 -17.95
C PRO A 164 2.99 -4.08 -17.19
N PHE A 165 2.42 -4.76 -16.19
CA PHE A 165 1.38 -4.18 -15.35
C PHE A 165 1.89 -2.99 -14.51
N ILE A 166 3.09 -3.11 -13.91
CA ILE A 166 3.68 -2.02 -13.10
C ILE A 166 4.11 -0.85 -14.02
N GLN A 167 4.61 -1.15 -15.21
CA GLN A 167 4.99 -0.13 -16.20
C GLN A 167 3.79 0.68 -16.66
N ARG A 168 2.63 0.04 -16.88
CA ARG A 168 1.39 0.77 -17.23
C ARG A 168 0.98 1.75 -16.12
N ILE A 169 1.18 1.40 -14.85
CA ILE A 169 0.91 2.31 -13.72
C ILE A 169 1.85 3.52 -13.77
N ASP A 170 3.11 3.34 -14.15
CA ASP A 170 4.08 4.44 -14.30
C ASP A 170 3.74 5.34 -15.49
N GLU A 171 3.32 4.77 -16.62
CA GLU A 171 2.85 5.52 -17.78
C GLU A 171 1.64 6.40 -17.42
N LEU A 172 0.67 5.87 -16.69
CA LEU A 172 -0.48 6.65 -16.20
C LEU A 172 -0.05 7.79 -15.26
N PHE A 173 0.94 7.55 -14.41
CA PHE A 173 1.51 8.62 -13.59
C PHE A 173 2.15 9.70 -14.45
N GLN A 174 2.93 9.32 -15.48
CA GLN A 174 3.54 10.24 -16.43
C GLN A 174 2.49 11.03 -17.20
N GLU A 175 1.46 10.37 -17.73
CA GLU A 175 0.37 10.99 -18.48
C GLU A 175 -0.40 12.03 -17.64
N LEU A 176 -0.68 11.69 -16.38
CA LEU A 176 -1.56 12.50 -15.54
C LEU A 176 -0.84 13.61 -14.78
N ILE A 177 0.39 13.36 -14.30
CA ILE A 177 1.14 14.29 -13.46
C ILE A 177 2.60 14.39 -13.95
N PRO A 178 2.85 14.83 -15.21
CA PRO A 178 4.16 14.73 -15.85
C PRO A 178 5.29 15.40 -15.07
N ASN A 179 5.06 16.56 -14.46
CA ASN A 179 6.08 17.25 -13.69
C ASN A 179 6.49 16.52 -12.40
N ALA A 180 5.56 15.84 -11.73
CA ALA A 180 5.88 15.04 -10.56
C ALA A 180 6.56 13.73 -10.96
N HIS A 181 6.09 13.07 -12.02
CA HIS A 181 6.72 11.91 -12.60
C HIS A 181 8.17 12.18 -13.01
N MET A 182 8.43 13.27 -13.73
CA MET A 182 9.77 13.67 -14.16
C MET A 182 10.71 13.82 -12.96
N ARG A 183 10.32 14.58 -11.93
CA ARG A 183 11.13 14.71 -10.70
C ARG A 183 11.40 13.38 -10.01
N GLN A 184 10.40 12.50 -9.97
CA GLN A 184 10.54 11.18 -9.36
C GLN A 184 11.44 10.27 -10.19
N LEU A 185 11.34 10.30 -11.52
CA LEU A 185 12.17 9.53 -12.44
C LEU A 185 13.64 9.99 -12.38
N GLU A 186 13.90 11.30 -12.40
CA GLU A 186 15.24 11.87 -12.21
C GLU A 186 15.86 11.38 -10.89
N ARG A 187 15.07 11.41 -9.81
CA ARG A 187 15.50 10.92 -8.50
C ARG A 187 15.80 9.41 -8.49
N ALA A 188 14.94 8.61 -9.13
CA ALA A 188 15.11 7.17 -9.24
C ALA A 188 16.34 6.79 -10.08
N ASN A 189 16.67 7.59 -11.09
CA ASN A 189 17.83 7.36 -11.97
C ASN A 189 19.17 7.57 -11.27
N LEU A 190 19.23 8.27 -10.13
CA LEU A 190 20.47 8.39 -9.35
C LEU A 190 20.97 7.03 -8.84
N THR A 191 20.07 6.07 -8.67
CA THR A 191 20.38 4.68 -8.26
C THR A 191 19.66 3.69 -9.16
N ASN A 192 20.00 3.71 -10.45
CA ASN A 192 19.29 3.00 -11.51
C ASN A 192 19.16 1.48 -11.26
N ASN A 193 20.12 0.87 -10.57
CA ASN A 193 20.09 -0.56 -10.23
C ASN A 193 19.07 -0.88 -9.11
N PHE A 194 18.50 0.13 -8.42
CA PHE A 194 17.56 -0.02 -7.32
C PHE A 194 16.18 0.56 -7.65
N LYS A 195 15.84 0.66 -8.92
CA LYS A 195 14.48 0.97 -9.38
C LYS A 195 13.89 -0.18 -10.18
N ILE A 196 12.56 -0.24 -10.22
CA ILE A 196 11.85 -1.20 -11.05
C ILE A 196 12.08 -0.81 -12.52
N PRO A 197 12.47 -1.76 -13.39
CA PRO A 197 12.84 -1.48 -14.78
C PRO A 197 11.76 -0.67 -15.53
N ASN A 198 12.22 0.38 -16.25
CA ASN A 198 11.38 1.27 -17.05
C ASN A 198 10.26 1.99 -16.26
N THR A 199 10.50 2.28 -14.97
CA THR A 199 9.57 3.03 -14.14
C THR A 199 10.29 4.09 -13.30
N SER A 200 9.53 4.98 -12.68
CA SER A 200 9.99 5.91 -11.65
C SER A 200 9.89 5.34 -10.23
N PHE A 201 9.53 4.07 -10.08
CA PHE A 201 9.31 3.40 -8.81
C PHE A 201 10.51 2.56 -8.35
N SER A 202 10.73 2.49 -7.05
CA SER A 202 11.64 1.50 -6.44
C SER A 202 10.90 0.33 -5.82
N THR A 203 9.64 0.53 -5.43
CA THR A 203 8.90 -0.44 -4.62
C THR A 203 7.42 -0.40 -4.97
N VAL A 204 6.79 -1.58 -5.00
CA VAL A 204 5.34 -1.74 -5.01
C VAL A 204 4.93 -2.50 -3.75
N THR A 205 4.05 -1.93 -2.95
CA THR A 205 3.41 -2.64 -1.84
C THR A 205 2.13 -3.29 -2.32
N ILE A 206 2.01 -4.62 -2.12
CA ILE A 206 0.82 -5.39 -2.49
C ILE A 206 0.11 -5.84 -1.22
N ASN A 207 -1.17 -5.50 -1.11
CA ASN A 207 -2.00 -5.82 0.03
C ASN A 207 -3.20 -6.66 -0.42
N ARG A 208 -3.59 -7.66 0.38
CA ARG A 208 -4.79 -8.47 0.16
C ARG A 208 -5.81 -8.20 1.26
N ASN A 209 -7.01 -7.76 0.88
CA ASN A 209 -8.14 -7.47 1.78
C ASN A 209 -7.72 -6.66 3.03
N PHE A 210 -6.69 -5.83 2.90
CA PHE A 210 -6.11 -5.10 4.01
C PHE A 210 -6.82 -3.75 4.19
N ARG A 211 -7.55 -3.61 5.29
CA ARG A 211 -8.04 -2.32 5.77
C ARG A 211 -6.89 -1.54 6.39
N THR A 212 -6.47 -0.45 5.78
CA THR A 212 -5.49 0.45 6.37
C THR A 212 -6.15 1.43 7.34
N ALA A 213 -5.57 1.58 8.55
CA ALA A 213 -5.93 2.65 9.46
C ALA A 213 -5.31 3.98 9.02
N LEU A 214 -5.69 5.08 9.64
CA LEU A 214 -5.21 6.41 9.27
C LEU A 214 -3.69 6.52 9.43
N HIS A 215 -3.02 6.91 8.35
CA HIS A 215 -1.56 7.06 8.31
C HIS A 215 -1.13 8.05 7.21
N ARG A 216 0.16 8.33 7.16
CA ARG A 216 0.86 9.00 6.06
C ARG A 216 2.08 8.18 5.68
N ASP A 217 2.43 8.15 4.40
CA ASP A 217 3.60 7.43 3.92
C ASP A 217 4.86 8.30 4.04
N GLY A 218 5.45 8.31 5.25
CA GLY A 218 6.62 9.13 5.57
C GLY A 218 7.94 8.65 4.95
N GLY A 219 7.96 7.47 4.33
CA GLY A 219 9.13 6.89 3.68
C GLY A 219 9.24 7.12 2.19
N ASP A 220 8.22 7.71 1.58
CA ASP A 220 8.13 7.95 0.16
C ASP A 220 8.78 9.28 -0.24
N PHE A 221 9.23 9.37 -1.48
CA PHE A 221 9.84 10.58 -2.04
C PHE A 221 8.86 11.76 -1.98
N LYS A 222 9.27 12.83 -1.30
CA LYS A 222 8.40 13.98 -1.02
C LYS A 222 7.95 14.74 -2.27
N GLY A 223 8.73 14.70 -3.34
CA GLY A 223 8.41 15.34 -4.60
C GLY A 223 7.53 14.50 -5.55
N GLY A 224 7.22 13.26 -5.15
CA GLY A 224 6.44 12.30 -5.92
C GLY A 224 5.00 12.15 -5.45
N PHE A 225 4.35 11.13 -5.99
CA PHE A 225 2.99 10.70 -5.63
C PHE A 225 2.98 9.18 -5.38
N GLY A 226 2.08 8.72 -4.51
CA GLY A 226 1.71 7.32 -4.44
C GLY A 226 0.74 6.98 -5.58
N ASN A 227 1.00 5.88 -6.27
CA ASN A 227 0.22 5.45 -7.42
C ASN A 227 -0.48 4.14 -7.08
N LEU A 228 -1.81 4.15 -7.05
CA LEU A 228 -2.61 3.06 -6.53
C LEU A 228 -3.58 2.54 -7.58
N THR A 229 -3.62 1.21 -7.71
CA THR A 229 -4.66 0.48 -8.44
C THR A 229 -5.08 -0.76 -7.65
N VAL A 230 -6.19 -1.39 -8.04
CA VAL A 230 -6.67 -2.62 -7.43
C VAL A 230 -6.99 -3.67 -8.47
N ILE A 231 -6.83 -4.93 -8.11
CA ILE A 231 -7.32 -6.10 -8.83
C ILE A 231 -8.32 -6.81 -7.94
N GLU A 232 -9.49 -7.09 -8.47
CA GLU A 232 -10.62 -7.64 -7.73
C GLU A 232 -11.07 -8.99 -8.29
N ARG A 233 -11.46 -9.89 -7.39
CA ARG A 233 -12.16 -11.13 -7.69
C ARG A 233 -13.28 -11.31 -6.67
N GLY A 234 -14.47 -11.63 -7.15
CA GLY A 234 -15.68 -11.68 -6.31
C GLY A 234 -16.33 -10.32 -6.10
N LYS A 235 -17.34 -10.27 -5.22
CA LYS A 235 -18.14 -9.09 -4.93
C LYS A 235 -17.94 -8.64 -3.48
N TYR A 236 -17.81 -7.35 -3.27
CA TYR A 236 -17.70 -6.73 -1.94
C TYR A 236 -18.01 -5.24 -2.02
N HIS A 237 -18.25 -4.63 -0.87
CA HIS A 237 -18.45 -3.20 -0.69
C HIS A 237 -17.38 -2.59 0.23
N GLY A 238 -17.31 -1.25 0.26
CA GLY A 238 -16.32 -0.54 1.06
C GLY A 238 -14.94 -0.54 0.42
N GLY A 239 -13.88 -0.50 1.25
CA GLY A 239 -12.51 -0.37 0.77
C GLY A 239 -12.20 1.00 0.14
N TYR A 240 -13.06 2.00 0.37
CA TYR A 240 -12.86 3.35 -0.17
C TYR A 240 -11.60 3.96 0.38
N THR A 241 -10.79 4.55 -0.49
CA THR A 241 -9.65 5.36 -0.06
C THR A 241 -10.16 6.70 0.43
N VAL A 242 -9.88 7.05 1.69
CA VAL A 242 -10.44 8.23 2.37
C VAL A 242 -9.34 9.18 2.80
N PHE A 243 -9.55 10.46 2.52
CA PHE A 243 -8.77 11.58 3.08
C PHE A 243 -9.67 12.32 4.08
N PRO A 244 -9.70 11.90 5.36
CA PRO A 244 -10.67 12.43 6.33
C PRO A 244 -10.48 13.92 6.58
N GLN A 245 -9.25 14.44 6.47
CA GLN A 245 -8.98 15.87 6.61
C GLN A 245 -9.76 16.75 5.63
N PHE A 246 -10.12 16.19 4.48
CA PHE A 246 -10.84 16.87 3.41
C PHE A 246 -12.27 16.33 3.21
N GLY A 247 -12.67 15.33 4.00
CA GLY A 247 -13.98 14.71 3.90
C GLY A 247 -14.26 14.02 2.57
N ILE A 248 -13.22 13.58 1.85
CA ILE A 248 -13.37 12.97 0.53
C ILE A 248 -13.05 11.47 0.56
N GLY A 249 -13.81 10.68 -0.20
CA GLY A 249 -13.58 9.25 -0.41
C GLY A 249 -13.58 8.90 -1.90
N ILE A 250 -12.77 7.92 -2.27
CA ILE A 250 -12.62 7.44 -3.64
C ILE A 250 -13.02 5.96 -3.68
N ASP A 251 -13.90 5.58 -4.61
CA ASP A 251 -14.32 4.21 -4.87
C ASP A 251 -13.44 3.59 -5.96
N LEU A 252 -12.22 3.22 -5.58
CA LEU A 252 -11.25 2.60 -6.48
C LEU A 252 -11.58 1.12 -6.68
N ARG A 253 -11.84 0.74 -7.93
CA ARG A 253 -12.25 -0.61 -8.36
C ARG A 253 -11.29 -1.19 -9.41
N ASN A 254 -11.58 -2.41 -9.87
CA ASN A 254 -10.80 -3.07 -10.92
C ASN A 254 -10.60 -2.14 -12.13
N ASN A 255 -9.44 -2.19 -12.76
CA ASN A 255 -9.04 -1.36 -13.92
C ASN A 255 -8.87 0.15 -13.64
N ASP A 256 -9.24 0.63 -12.44
CA ASP A 256 -9.12 2.05 -12.06
C ASP A 256 -7.69 2.39 -11.61
N PHE A 257 -7.37 3.67 -11.68
CA PHE A 257 -6.09 4.21 -11.22
C PHE A 257 -6.27 5.50 -10.42
N VAL A 258 -5.48 5.67 -9.37
CA VAL A 258 -5.35 6.93 -8.66
C VAL A 258 -3.89 7.25 -8.34
N ALA A 259 -3.45 8.46 -8.74
CA ALA A 259 -2.24 9.08 -8.23
C ALA A 259 -2.62 10.06 -7.12
N MET A 260 -2.01 9.95 -5.93
CA MET A 260 -2.40 10.73 -4.76
C MET A 260 -1.21 11.21 -3.93
N ASP A 261 -1.38 12.36 -3.26
CA ASP A 261 -0.43 12.88 -2.26
C ASP A 261 -0.49 12.02 -0.98
N VAL A 262 0.35 10.99 -0.93
CA VAL A 262 0.43 10.04 0.19
C VAL A 262 1.01 10.65 1.48
N HIS A 263 1.53 11.88 1.42
CA HIS A 263 1.97 12.63 2.60
C HIS A 263 0.80 13.29 3.36
N LYS A 264 -0.40 13.27 2.76
CA LYS A 264 -1.65 13.62 3.45
C LYS A 264 -2.23 12.40 4.18
N TRP A 265 -2.95 12.66 5.27
CA TRP A 265 -3.59 11.62 6.06
C TRP A 265 -4.63 10.85 5.23
N HIS A 266 -4.43 9.54 5.10
CA HIS A 266 -5.32 8.67 4.32
C HIS A 266 -5.48 7.29 4.97
N SER A 267 -6.50 6.58 4.55
CA SER A 267 -6.86 5.25 5.04
C SER A 267 -7.81 4.56 4.07
N ASN A 268 -8.22 3.32 4.41
CA ASN A 268 -9.32 2.64 3.72
C ASN A 268 -10.48 2.34 4.68
N THR A 269 -11.72 2.47 4.20
CA THR A 269 -12.89 2.01 4.95
C THR A 269 -12.93 0.47 5.03
N LYS A 270 -13.74 -0.07 5.95
CA LYS A 270 -13.94 -1.52 6.08
C LYS A 270 -14.48 -2.11 4.78
N LEU A 271 -13.95 -3.27 4.39
CA LEU A 271 -14.54 -4.15 3.38
C LEU A 271 -15.66 -4.95 4.03
N TYR A 272 -16.74 -5.20 3.29
CA TYR A 272 -17.86 -6.02 3.76
C TYR A 272 -18.62 -6.62 2.58
N GLU A 273 -19.36 -7.70 2.83
CA GLU A 273 -20.24 -8.37 1.89
C GLU A 273 -21.68 -8.18 2.32
N THR A 274 -22.60 -8.03 1.37
CA THR A 274 -24.03 -8.24 1.56
C THR A 274 -24.35 -9.73 1.53
N GLU A 275 -25.57 -10.13 1.87
CA GLU A 275 -25.97 -11.53 1.74
C GLU A 275 -25.93 -12.01 0.29
N GLU A 276 -26.31 -11.16 -0.67
CA GLU A 276 -26.21 -11.43 -2.11
C GLU A 276 -24.75 -11.62 -2.56
N ASP A 277 -23.83 -10.80 -2.03
CA ASP A 277 -22.40 -10.94 -2.32
C ASP A 277 -21.88 -12.28 -1.78
N LYS A 278 -22.27 -12.67 -0.57
CA LYS A 278 -21.88 -13.95 0.03
C LYS A 278 -22.38 -15.13 -0.77
N GLU A 279 -23.65 -15.08 -1.23
CA GLU A 279 -24.21 -16.11 -2.11
C GLU A 279 -23.40 -16.25 -3.39
N PHE A 280 -23.16 -15.13 -4.09
CA PHE A 280 -22.31 -15.13 -5.29
C PHE A 280 -20.91 -15.63 -4.99
N ASN A 281 -20.26 -15.12 -3.94
CA ASN A 281 -18.88 -15.48 -3.59
C ASN A 281 -18.76 -16.94 -3.15
N SER A 282 -19.84 -17.55 -2.62
CA SER A 282 -19.86 -18.96 -2.26
C SER A 282 -19.61 -19.89 -3.45
N THR A 283 -19.93 -19.44 -4.67
CA THR A 283 -19.73 -20.18 -5.91
C THR A 283 -18.29 -20.13 -6.42
N LEU A 284 -17.49 -19.16 -5.91
CA LEU A 284 -16.12 -18.98 -6.37
C LEU A 284 -15.18 -20.04 -5.80
N LYS A 285 -14.21 -20.44 -6.62
CA LYS A 285 -13.10 -21.27 -6.15
C LYS A 285 -12.19 -20.43 -5.25
N SER A 286 -11.82 -20.98 -4.10
CA SER A 286 -10.83 -20.33 -3.24
C SER A 286 -9.46 -20.28 -3.92
N GLU A 287 -8.90 -19.10 -4.07
CA GLU A 287 -7.57 -18.87 -4.65
C GLU A 287 -6.45 -18.99 -3.60
N PHE A 288 -6.79 -18.97 -2.32
CA PHE A 288 -5.83 -18.95 -1.23
C PHE A 288 -6.18 -20.01 -0.18
N LYS A 289 -5.14 -20.55 0.46
CA LYS A 289 -5.31 -21.40 1.64
C LYS A 289 -5.68 -20.51 2.83
N ASP A 290 -6.62 -20.99 3.65
CA ASP A 290 -6.96 -20.35 4.92
C ASP A 290 -5.74 -20.25 5.82
N ASN A 291 -5.60 -19.10 6.46
CA ASN A 291 -4.55 -18.87 7.45
C ASN A 291 -5.15 -18.22 8.70
N PRO A 292 -5.51 -19.00 9.72
CA PRO A 292 -6.14 -18.51 10.94
C PRO A 292 -5.25 -17.58 11.77
N ASP A 293 -3.95 -17.55 11.51
CA ASP A 293 -3.01 -16.67 12.22
C ASP A 293 -3.03 -15.21 11.72
N ILE A 294 -3.70 -14.93 10.61
CA ILE A 294 -3.88 -13.55 10.16
C ILE A 294 -5.10 -12.98 10.87
N GLY A 295 -4.88 -12.21 11.93
CA GLY A 295 -5.93 -11.61 12.75
C GLY A 295 -6.68 -10.44 12.12
N THR A 296 -6.76 -10.35 10.80
CA THR A 296 -7.48 -9.29 10.07
C THR A 296 -8.56 -9.90 9.19
N ALA A 297 -9.68 -9.18 9.07
CA ALA A 297 -10.74 -9.53 8.14
C ALA A 297 -10.18 -9.80 6.73
N GLY A 298 -10.73 -10.76 6.03
CA GLY A 298 -10.41 -10.98 4.63
C GLY A 298 -9.65 -12.25 4.30
N ILE A 299 -9.44 -13.15 5.26
CA ILE A 299 -8.73 -14.41 5.00
C ILE A 299 -9.69 -15.52 4.62
N TYR A 300 -10.87 -15.47 5.19
CA TYR A 300 -11.93 -16.47 4.98
C TYR A 300 -12.92 -16.04 3.89
N GLU A 301 -12.86 -14.77 3.50
CA GLU A 301 -13.70 -14.30 2.40
C GLU A 301 -13.21 -14.86 1.08
N LYS A 302 -14.15 -15.29 0.25
CA LYS A 302 -13.86 -15.76 -1.11
C LYS A 302 -13.63 -14.63 -2.10
N TYR A 303 -14.08 -13.41 -1.78
CA TYR A 303 -13.68 -12.24 -2.56
C TYR A 303 -12.21 -11.89 -2.28
N THR A 304 -11.58 -11.29 -3.24
CA THR A 304 -10.22 -10.79 -3.11
C THR A 304 -10.11 -9.39 -3.68
N ARG A 305 -9.54 -8.49 -2.88
CA ARG A 305 -9.07 -7.17 -3.31
C ARG A 305 -7.55 -7.10 -3.11
N LEU A 306 -6.80 -7.18 -4.20
CA LEU A 306 -5.37 -6.85 -4.18
C LEU A 306 -5.20 -5.38 -4.48
N SER A 307 -4.58 -4.61 -3.59
CA SER A 307 -4.17 -3.23 -3.89
C SER A 307 -2.68 -3.16 -4.11
N PHE A 308 -2.30 -2.40 -5.14
CA PHE A 308 -0.92 -2.16 -5.56
C PHE A 308 -0.61 -0.69 -5.32
N VAL A 309 0.35 -0.41 -4.45
CA VAL A 309 0.82 0.95 -4.15
C VAL A 309 2.24 1.08 -4.68
N CYS A 310 2.41 1.83 -5.76
CA CYS A 310 3.68 2.04 -6.44
C CYS A 310 4.29 3.38 -6.02
N TYR A 311 5.55 3.37 -5.60
CA TYR A 311 6.23 4.55 -5.08
C TYR A 311 7.75 4.47 -5.19
N LEU A 312 8.40 5.64 -5.04
CA LEU A 312 9.85 5.74 -4.87
C LEU A 312 10.16 5.93 -3.38
N ARG A 313 11.03 5.09 -2.82
CA ARG A 313 11.49 5.24 -1.43
C ARG A 313 12.49 6.38 -1.33
N GLU A 314 12.28 7.31 -0.40
CA GLU A 314 13.14 8.48 -0.21
C GLU A 314 14.62 8.11 0.01
N LYS A 315 14.87 7.04 0.78
CA LYS A 315 16.22 6.64 1.16
C LYS A 315 16.94 5.75 0.13
N ILE A 316 16.27 5.36 -0.94
CA ILE A 316 16.87 4.49 -1.95
C ILE A 316 18.09 5.14 -2.64
N ILE A 317 18.13 6.46 -2.71
CA ILE A 317 19.26 7.23 -3.26
C ILE A 317 20.58 7.06 -2.51
N LYS A 318 20.53 6.51 -1.30
CA LYS A 318 21.72 6.20 -0.49
C LYS A 318 22.29 4.83 -0.84
N CYS A 319 21.71 4.14 -1.79
CA CYS A 319 22.21 2.87 -2.29
C CYS A 319 23.32 3.15 -3.31
N ASP A 320 24.47 2.49 -3.13
CA ASP A 320 25.49 2.44 -4.18
C ASP A 320 24.91 1.70 -5.39
N ASN A 321 25.31 2.10 -6.61
CA ASN A 321 24.81 1.45 -7.84
C ASN A 321 25.38 0.02 -8.05
N ASP A 322 25.73 -0.66 -6.99
CA ASP A 322 26.13 -2.06 -6.99
C ASP A 322 25.00 -2.97 -7.48
N ASN A 323 25.37 -4.14 -7.98
CA ASN A 323 24.39 -5.14 -8.37
C ASN A 323 23.57 -5.61 -7.11
N PRO A 324 22.25 -5.39 -7.07
CA PRO A 324 21.42 -5.74 -5.91
C PRO A 324 21.47 -7.24 -5.53
N VAL A 325 21.69 -8.11 -6.51
CA VAL A 325 21.83 -9.56 -6.28
C VAL A 325 23.18 -9.86 -5.62
N GLN A 326 24.23 -9.19 -6.03
CA GLN A 326 25.58 -9.42 -5.51
C GLN A 326 25.74 -8.90 -4.08
N SER A 327 25.16 -7.74 -3.76
CA SER A 327 25.16 -7.22 -2.39
C SER A 327 24.40 -8.11 -1.41
N PHE A 328 23.39 -8.86 -1.89
CA PHE A 328 22.68 -9.84 -1.08
C PHE A 328 23.53 -11.13 -0.84
N LEU A 329 24.21 -11.65 -1.83
CA LEU A 329 25.07 -12.83 -1.72
C LEU A 329 26.24 -12.58 -0.75
N THR A 330 26.88 -11.41 -0.83
CA THR A 330 27.95 -11.02 0.10
C THR A 330 27.47 -10.84 1.54
N SER A 331 26.21 -10.45 1.77
CA SER A 331 25.65 -10.35 3.11
C SER A 331 25.28 -11.71 3.75
N SER A 332 24.94 -12.70 2.93
CA SER A 332 24.63 -14.05 3.41
C SER A 332 25.86 -14.85 3.83
N THR A 333 27.01 -14.60 3.21
CA THR A 333 28.29 -15.21 3.56
C THR A 333 28.90 -14.64 4.85
N LYS A 334 28.54 -13.42 5.25
CA LYS A 334 28.98 -12.81 6.53
C LYS A 334 28.17 -13.27 7.76
N ARG A 335 27.19 -14.15 7.60
CA ARG A 335 26.31 -14.65 8.67
C ARG A 335 26.55 -16.12 9.06
N LYS A 336 27.65 -16.72 8.56
CA LYS A 336 28.11 -18.04 9.02
C LYS A 336 29.09 -17.91 10.18
#